data_d98241155be5cfdff02d64994e70af6c
#
_entry.id   d98241155be5cfdff02d64994e70af6c
#
_cell.length_a   1.000
_cell.length_b   1.000
_cell.length_c   1.000
_cell.angle_alpha   90.00
_cell.angle_beta   90.00
_cell.angle_gamma   90.00
#
_symmetry.space_group_name_H-M   'P 1'
#
loop_
_entity.id
_entity.type
_entity.pdbx_description
1 polymer ?
#
loop_
_entity_poly.entity_id
_entity_poly.type
_entity_poly.pdbx_seq_one_letter_code
_entity_poly.pdbx_strand_id
1 'polypeptide(L)'
;MRPIPKSILIHSAVLVTEYSPDLWGKSTESSAAPLDNVRIDPCRTTITDSKAQTVTLSANLFFDCVNSSCAVPFYLEGDKDGDGKTVKNQFVEWHGRRYGVKTIEPIYDSKKLHHYEVGLI
;
A
#
# COMPACT_ATOMS: atom_id res chain seq x y z
N MET A 1 -5.27 21.62 -4.80
CA MET A 1 -3.89 21.05 -4.81
C MET A 1 -3.70 20.28 -6.11
N ARG A 2 -2.60 20.48 -6.78
CA ARG A 2 -2.30 19.75 -8.01
C ARG A 2 -1.92 18.29 -7.70
N PRO A 3 -2.16 17.35 -8.63
CA PRO A 3 -1.63 15.99 -8.47
C PRO A 3 -0.12 16.00 -8.29
N ILE A 4 0.42 14.97 -7.64
CA ILE A 4 1.87 14.82 -7.51
C ILE A 4 2.46 14.64 -8.91
N PRO A 5 3.44 15.47 -9.33
CA PRO A 5 3.98 15.38 -10.67
C PRO A 5 4.63 14.02 -10.95
N LYS A 6 4.46 13.50 -12.16
CA LYS A 6 5.12 12.25 -12.56
C LYS A 6 6.64 12.33 -12.46
N SER A 7 7.21 13.52 -12.57
CA SER A 7 8.66 13.74 -12.41
C SER A 7 9.18 13.41 -11.02
N ILE A 8 8.30 13.40 -10.01
CA ILE A 8 8.62 13.01 -8.64
C ILE A 8 8.28 11.54 -8.40
N LEU A 9 7.27 11.02 -9.10
CA LEU A 9 6.81 9.63 -8.98
C LEU A 9 7.67 8.73 -9.87
N ILE A 10 8.92 8.56 -9.49
CA ILE A 10 9.96 7.97 -10.34
C ILE A 10 10.13 6.46 -10.17
N HIS A 11 9.39 5.84 -9.26
CA HIS A 11 9.58 4.43 -8.95
C HIS A 11 8.45 3.57 -9.51
N SER A 12 8.80 2.31 -9.79
CA SER A 12 7.86 1.26 -10.10
C SER A 12 8.11 0.09 -9.17
N ALA A 13 7.03 -0.53 -8.72
CA ALA A 13 7.08 -1.65 -7.79
C ALA A 13 5.95 -2.62 -8.09
N VAL A 14 5.83 -3.67 -7.30
CA VAL A 14 4.73 -4.65 -7.42
C VAL A 14 4.04 -4.75 -6.07
N LEU A 15 2.73 -4.60 -6.08
CA LEU A 15 1.90 -4.82 -4.90
C LEU A 15 1.40 -6.25 -4.91
N VAL A 16 1.82 -7.03 -3.92
CA VAL A 16 1.37 -8.42 -3.74
C VAL A 16 0.35 -8.44 -2.62
N THR A 17 -0.82 -8.96 -2.91
CA THR A 17 -1.89 -9.12 -1.92
C THR A 17 -2.11 -10.60 -1.66
N GLU A 18 -2.00 -11.02 -0.40
CA GLU A 18 -2.32 -12.36 0.04
C GLU A 18 -3.67 -12.34 0.73
N TYR A 19 -4.51 -13.33 0.41
CA TYR A 19 -5.86 -13.42 0.95
C TYR A 19 -5.94 -14.53 1.97
N SER A 20 -6.84 -14.38 2.93
CA SER A 20 -7.12 -15.43 3.90
C SER A 20 -7.72 -16.65 3.20
N PRO A 21 -7.45 -17.89 3.69
CA PRO A 21 -8.07 -19.07 3.13
C PRO A 21 -9.60 -19.00 3.27
N ASP A 22 -10.31 -19.69 2.38
CA ASP A 22 -11.75 -19.77 2.45
C ASP A 22 -12.21 -20.61 3.65
N LEU A 23 -13.54 -20.73 3.84
CA LEU A 23 -14.13 -21.48 4.93
C LEU A 23 -13.75 -22.98 4.94
N TRP A 24 -13.25 -23.47 3.82
CA TRP A 24 -12.88 -24.87 3.65
C TRP A 24 -11.38 -25.10 3.87
N GLY A 25 -10.63 -24.08 4.26
CA GLY A 25 -9.19 -24.19 4.52
C GLY A 25 -8.36 -24.45 3.27
N LYS A 26 -8.86 -24.14 2.10
CA LYS A 26 -8.10 -24.29 0.86
C LYS A 26 -6.96 -23.29 0.81
N SER A 27 -6.01 -23.55 -0.10
CA SER A 27 -4.78 -22.75 -0.24
C SER A 27 -5.05 -21.25 -0.31
N THR A 28 -4.18 -20.48 0.31
CA THR A 28 -4.19 -19.03 0.28
C THR A 28 -4.00 -18.54 -1.16
N GLU A 29 -4.91 -17.72 -1.64
CA GLU A 29 -4.75 -17.05 -2.92
C GLU A 29 -3.87 -15.82 -2.77
N SER A 30 -3.18 -15.46 -3.83
CA SER A 30 -2.43 -14.21 -3.90
C SER A 30 -2.62 -13.57 -5.27
N SER A 31 -2.49 -12.26 -5.31
CA SER A 31 -2.50 -11.49 -6.55
C SER A 31 -1.36 -10.50 -6.56
N ALA A 32 -0.90 -10.14 -7.75
CA ALA A 32 0.14 -9.16 -7.93
C ALA A 32 -0.34 -8.10 -8.92
N ALA A 33 -0.12 -6.84 -8.59
CA ALA A 33 -0.48 -5.71 -9.43
C ALA A 33 0.70 -4.75 -9.55
N PRO A 34 0.99 -4.24 -10.76
CA PRO A 34 2.06 -3.27 -10.93
C PRO A 34 1.68 -1.93 -10.29
N LEU A 35 2.65 -1.31 -9.65
CA LEU A 35 2.56 0.06 -9.14
C LEU A 35 3.52 0.91 -9.95
N ASP A 36 3.00 1.66 -10.91
CA ASP A 36 3.81 2.57 -11.71
C ASP A 36 3.57 4.01 -11.28
N ASN A 37 4.59 4.84 -11.49
CA ASN A 37 4.53 6.24 -11.10
C ASN A 37 4.18 6.41 -9.63
N VAL A 38 4.95 5.77 -8.77
CA VAL A 38 4.90 5.94 -7.32
C VAL A 38 6.24 6.49 -6.84
N ARG A 39 6.27 6.97 -5.62
CA ARG A 39 7.50 7.37 -4.95
C ARG A 39 7.69 6.55 -3.70
N ILE A 40 8.85 5.92 -3.58
CA ILE A 40 9.23 5.16 -2.39
C ILE A 40 10.44 5.84 -1.78
N ASP A 41 10.25 6.44 -0.62
CA ASP A 41 11.33 7.13 0.11
C ASP A 41 11.74 6.27 1.30
N PRO A 42 12.97 5.73 1.30
CA PRO A 42 13.48 5.07 2.49
C PRO A 42 13.48 6.03 3.68
N CYS A 43 13.04 5.54 4.81
CA CYS A 43 12.99 6.35 6.03
C CYS A 43 13.18 5.44 7.24
N ARG A 44 13.36 6.07 8.39
CA ARG A 44 13.39 5.36 9.66
C ARG A 44 12.58 6.17 10.66
N THR A 45 11.28 5.93 10.67
CA THR A 45 10.34 6.69 11.49
C THR A 45 9.56 5.73 12.38
N THR A 46 9.48 6.05 13.66
CA THR A 46 8.68 5.27 14.60
C THR A 46 7.28 5.85 14.67
N ILE A 47 6.29 5.00 14.50
CA ILE A 47 4.88 5.39 14.55
C ILE A 47 4.10 4.45 15.46
N THR A 48 2.88 4.84 15.80
CA THR A 48 1.92 3.97 16.48
C THR A 48 0.91 3.47 15.46
N ASP A 49 0.80 2.14 15.33
CA ASP A 49 -0.13 1.54 14.37
C ASP A 49 -1.57 1.50 14.90
N SER A 50 -2.48 0.92 14.10
CA SER A 50 -3.89 0.82 14.44
C SER A 50 -4.19 -0.03 15.69
N LYS A 51 -3.22 -0.86 16.10
CA LYS A 51 -3.32 -1.69 17.31
C LYS A 51 -2.60 -1.08 18.51
N ALA A 52 -2.27 0.21 18.44
CA ALA A 52 -1.54 0.95 19.46
C ALA A 52 -0.14 0.40 19.77
N GLN A 53 0.46 -0.31 18.79
CA GLN A 53 1.82 -0.82 18.88
C GLN A 53 2.80 0.13 18.23
N THR A 54 3.98 0.27 18.81
CA THR A 54 5.05 1.08 18.24
C THR A 54 5.78 0.27 17.18
N VAL A 55 5.85 0.79 15.97
CA VAL A 55 6.56 0.15 14.83
C VAL A 55 7.49 1.15 14.18
N THR A 56 8.61 0.65 13.65
CA THR A 56 9.56 1.46 12.89
C THR A 56 9.36 1.20 11.41
N LEU A 57 9.04 2.25 10.67
CA LEU A 57 8.89 2.18 9.21
C LEU A 57 10.26 2.14 8.55
N SER A 58 10.36 1.37 7.47
CA SER A 58 11.56 1.32 6.61
C SER A 58 11.45 2.24 5.41
N ALA A 59 10.25 2.56 4.97
CA ALA A 59 10.03 3.45 3.83
C ALA A 59 8.60 4.01 3.86
N ASN A 60 8.40 5.10 3.12
CA ASN A 60 7.08 5.64 2.81
C ASN A 60 6.85 5.55 1.31
N LEU A 61 5.67 5.08 0.93
CA LEU A 61 5.26 5.03 -0.47
C LEU A 61 4.17 6.08 -0.70
N PHE A 62 4.35 6.87 -1.74
CA PHE A 62 3.37 7.88 -2.16
C PHE A 62 2.68 7.40 -3.43
N PHE A 63 1.37 7.23 -3.34
CA PHE A 63 0.52 6.78 -4.44
C PHE A 63 -0.45 7.91 -4.79
N ASP A 64 -0.26 8.54 -5.95
CA ASP A 64 -1.11 9.63 -6.40
C ASP A 64 -2.37 9.10 -7.08
N CYS A 65 -3.53 9.65 -6.73
CA CYS A 65 -4.80 9.17 -7.24
C CYS A 65 -5.03 9.49 -8.73
N VAL A 66 -4.24 10.39 -9.31
CA VAL A 66 -4.35 10.76 -10.72
C VAL A 66 -3.24 10.14 -11.55
N ASN A 67 -1.99 10.27 -11.11
CA ASN A 67 -0.82 9.94 -11.92
C ASN A 67 -0.25 8.54 -11.70
N SER A 68 -0.53 7.91 -10.57
CA SER A 68 -0.11 6.53 -10.36
C SER A 68 -1.00 5.58 -11.14
N SER A 69 -0.41 4.52 -11.69
CA SER A 69 -1.06 3.67 -12.69
C SER A 69 -2.10 2.73 -12.17
N CYS A 70 -2.15 2.51 -10.87
CA CYS A 70 -2.97 1.46 -10.31
C CYS A 70 -4.19 2.05 -9.61
N ALA A 71 -5.38 1.54 -9.95
CA ALA A 71 -6.60 1.91 -9.25
C ALA A 71 -6.82 1.06 -8.00
N VAL A 72 -5.91 0.15 -7.70
CA VAL A 72 -6.04 -0.77 -6.57
C VAL A 72 -5.72 -0.04 -5.28
N PRO A 73 -6.67 0.06 -4.37
CA PRO A 73 -6.39 0.61 -3.07
C PRO A 73 -5.54 -0.35 -2.24
N PHE A 74 -4.89 0.20 -1.24
CA PHE A 74 -4.18 -0.58 -0.25
C PHE A 74 -5.16 -1.03 0.84
N TYR A 75 -4.92 -2.21 1.40
CA TYR A 75 -5.76 -2.80 2.43
C TYR A 75 -4.91 -3.22 3.64
N LEU A 76 -5.49 -3.10 4.82
CA LEU A 76 -4.90 -3.64 6.04
C LEU A 76 -5.39 -5.07 6.27
N GLU A 77 -4.68 -5.80 7.15
CA GLU A 77 -5.10 -7.15 7.55
C GLU A 77 -6.54 -7.17 8.04
N GLY A 78 -7.33 -8.06 7.50
CA GLY A 78 -8.73 -8.22 7.84
C GLY A 78 -9.69 -7.39 7.00
N ASP A 79 -9.20 -6.43 6.21
CA ASP A 79 -10.06 -5.67 5.31
C ASP A 79 -10.53 -6.53 4.15
N LYS A 80 -11.67 -6.19 3.59
CA LYS A 80 -12.19 -6.84 2.38
C LYS A 80 -11.89 -5.99 1.16
N ASP A 81 -11.44 -6.65 0.10
CA ASP A 81 -11.20 -5.99 -1.17
C ASP A 81 -12.51 -5.74 -1.95
N GLY A 82 -12.38 -5.20 -3.17
CA GLY A 82 -13.54 -4.92 -4.02
C GLY A 82 -14.34 -6.15 -4.42
N ASP A 83 -13.75 -7.34 -4.34
CA ASP A 83 -14.39 -8.61 -4.67
C ASP A 83 -14.95 -9.33 -3.42
N GLY A 84 -14.82 -8.71 -2.26
CA GLY A 84 -15.30 -9.26 -1.00
C GLY A 84 -14.36 -10.28 -0.36
N LYS A 85 -13.16 -10.45 -0.89
CA LYS A 85 -12.14 -11.35 -0.31
C LYS A 85 -11.44 -10.67 0.86
N THR A 86 -11.19 -11.42 1.92
CA THR A 86 -10.50 -10.90 3.10
C THR A 86 -8.99 -10.88 2.86
N VAL A 87 -8.41 -9.71 3.03
CA VAL A 87 -6.96 -9.50 2.87
C VAL A 87 -6.25 -9.99 4.12
N LYS A 88 -5.25 -10.85 3.95
CA LYS A 88 -4.39 -11.32 5.02
C LYS A 88 -3.16 -10.44 5.17
N ASN A 89 -2.44 -10.21 4.08
CA ASN A 89 -1.24 -9.38 4.04
C ASN A 89 -1.13 -8.67 2.71
N GLN A 90 -0.46 -7.51 2.71
CA GLN A 90 0.00 -6.87 1.48
C GLN A 90 1.49 -6.56 1.60
N PHE A 91 2.20 -6.76 0.49
CA PHE A 91 3.62 -6.47 0.40
C PHE A 91 3.89 -5.63 -0.85
N VAL A 92 4.85 -4.74 -0.73
CA VAL A 92 5.40 -4.02 -1.88
C VAL A 92 6.77 -4.62 -2.18
N GLU A 93 6.93 -5.15 -3.39
CA GLU A 93 8.22 -5.65 -3.86
C GLU A 93 8.90 -4.57 -4.69
N TRP A 94 10.08 -4.15 -4.24
CA TRP A 94 10.84 -3.07 -4.85
C TRP A 94 12.33 -3.31 -4.67
N HIS A 95 13.08 -3.21 -5.76
CA HIS A 95 14.55 -3.42 -5.75
C HIS A 95 14.96 -4.75 -5.09
N GLY A 96 14.23 -5.81 -5.38
CA GLY A 96 14.53 -7.14 -4.83
C GLY A 96 14.19 -7.33 -3.37
N ARG A 97 13.57 -6.36 -2.72
CA ARG A 97 13.12 -6.44 -1.34
C ARG A 97 11.61 -6.44 -1.26
N ARG A 98 11.10 -7.09 -0.23
CA ARG A 98 9.68 -7.13 0.08
C ARG A 98 9.42 -6.29 1.33
N TYR A 99 8.55 -5.31 1.22
CA TYR A 99 8.15 -4.44 2.31
C TYR A 99 6.71 -4.74 2.69
N GLY A 100 6.45 -4.95 3.97
CA GLY A 100 5.06 -5.12 4.44
C GLY A 100 4.33 -3.79 4.48
N VAL A 101 3.08 -3.79 4.05
CA VAL A 101 2.20 -2.62 4.18
C VAL A 101 1.70 -2.57 5.63
N LYS A 102 2.07 -1.51 6.34
CA LYS A 102 1.75 -1.37 7.76
C LYS A 102 0.69 -0.33 8.04
N THR A 103 0.78 0.83 7.39
CA THR A 103 -0.20 1.90 7.55
C THR A 103 -0.62 2.43 6.20
N ILE A 104 -1.87 2.85 6.10
CA ILE A 104 -2.44 3.43 4.89
C ILE A 104 -3.13 4.71 5.31
N GLU A 105 -2.62 5.84 4.87
CA GLU A 105 -3.15 7.14 5.22
C GLU A 105 -3.66 7.85 3.98
N PRO A 106 -4.99 8.03 3.84
CA PRO A 106 -5.54 8.81 2.75
C PRO A 106 -5.36 10.30 3.04
N ILE A 107 -4.83 11.03 2.07
CA ILE A 107 -4.62 12.47 2.18
C ILE A 107 -5.58 13.18 1.25
N TYR A 108 -6.39 14.05 1.84
CA TYR A 108 -7.41 14.78 1.10
C TYR A 108 -6.98 16.22 0.83
N ASP A 109 -7.37 16.71 -0.34
CA ASP A 109 -7.37 18.11 -0.67
C ASP A 109 -8.81 18.59 -0.61
N SER A 110 -9.17 19.26 0.48
CA SER A 110 -10.56 19.64 0.74
C SER A 110 -11.43 18.37 0.84
N LYS A 111 -12.35 18.15 -0.08
CA LYS A 111 -13.24 16.98 -0.09
C LYS A 111 -12.77 15.87 -1.02
N LYS A 112 -11.69 16.08 -1.76
CA LYS A 112 -11.22 15.16 -2.79
C LYS A 112 -9.99 14.42 -2.30
N LEU A 113 -9.97 13.11 -2.47
CA LEU A 113 -8.81 12.29 -2.18
C LEU A 113 -7.68 12.65 -3.14
N HIS A 114 -6.55 13.07 -2.60
CA HIS A 114 -5.40 13.51 -3.38
C HIS A 114 -4.39 12.38 -3.59
N HIS A 115 -3.95 11.74 -2.52
CA HIS A 115 -3.00 10.64 -2.59
C HIS A 115 -3.08 9.78 -1.33
N TYR A 116 -2.39 8.65 -1.38
CA TYR A 116 -2.16 7.80 -0.21
C TYR A 116 -0.70 7.88 0.20
N GLU A 117 -0.47 7.92 1.50
CA GLU A 117 0.86 7.71 2.08
C GLU A 117 0.84 6.37 2.80
N VAL A 118 1.65 5.44 2.31
CA VAL A 118 1.68 4.07 2.80
C VAL A 118 2.97 3.83 3.55
N GLY A 119 2.85 3.47 4.82
CA GLY A 119 4.01 3.13 5.65
C GLY A 119 4.41 1.69 5.43
N LEU A 120 5.69 1.47 5.11
CA LEU A 120 6.26 0.16 4.79
C LEU A 120 7.26 -0.26 5.86
N ILE A 121 7.27 -1.54 6.19
CA ILE A 121 8.21 -2.13 7.14
C ILE A 121 9.10 -3.20 6.54
#